data_14e2b9ebc98c2ce3f0c9dd6ce1d326f0
#
_entry.id   14e2b9ebc98c2ce3f0c9dd6ce1d326f0
#
_cell.length_a   1.000
_cell.length_b   1.000
_cell.length_c   1.000
_cell.angle_alpha   90.00
_cell.angle_beta   90.00
_cell.angle_gamma   90.00
#
_symmetry.space_group_name_H-M   'P 1'
#
loop_
_entity.id
_entity.type
_entity.pdbx_description
1 polymer ?
#
loop_
_entity_poly.entity_id
_entity_poly.type
_entity_poly.pdbx_seq_one_letter_code
_entity_poly.pdbx_strand_id
1 'polypeptide(L)'
;MINSRDKGARGERRLSRKLNEFGFQCRRGQQYSGASGDADVIGLTGVHIECKWVERLNIYNAVAQAVHDARSGELPAVFHCRNNCEWLVTMRLDDWVVIYLEYLSSILLGENHERKQEDKS
;
A
#
# COMPACT_ATOMS: atom_id res chain seq x y z
N MET A 1 -27.87 -6.02 3.53
CA MET A 1 -26.61 -6.35 4.20
C MET A 1 -25.48 -6.44 3.19
N ILE A 2 -24.41 -5.73 3.45
CA ILE A 2 -23.24 -5.74 2.57
C ILE A 2 -22.41 -6.98 2.93
N ASN A 3 -22.15 -7.84 1.94
CA ASN A 3 -21.31 -9.01 2.19
C ASN A 3 -19.83 -8.61 2.17
N SER A 4 -18.96 -9.48 2.68
CA SER A 4 -17.54 -9.18 2.83
C SER A 4 -16.84 -8.94 1.49
N ARG A 5 -17.30 -9.59 0.43
CA ARG A 5 -16.73 -9.39 -0.91
C ARG A 5 -17.00 -7.97 -1.41
N ASP A 6 -18.23 -7.49 -1.26
CA ASP A 6 -18.60 -6.12 -1.69
C ASP A 6 -17.85 -5.08 -0.88
N LYS A 7 -17.70 -5.30 0.42
CA LYS A 7 -16.96 -4.39 1.28
C LYS A 7 -15.50 -4.32 0.87
N GLY A 8 -14.89 -5.47 0.56
CA GLY A 8 -13.52 -5.52 0.08
C GLY A 8 -13.33 -4.74 -1.20
N ALA A 9 -14.23 -4.94 -2.17
CA ALA A 9 -14.17 -4.24 -3.44
C ALA A 9 -14.31 -2.73 -3.27
N ARG A 10 -15.17 -2.29 -2.36
CA ARG A 10 -15.36 -0.86 -2.08
C ARG A 10 -14.09 -0.25 -1.48
N GLY A 11 -13.45 -0.97 -0.56
CA GLY A 11 -12.20 -0.52 0.04
C GLY A 11 -11.10 -0.37 -1.00
N GLU A 12 -10.99 -1.35 -1.88
CA GLU A 12 -9.98 -1.34 -2.94
C GLU A 12 -10.20 -0.17 -3.92
N ARG A 13 -11.45 0.12 -4.28
CA ARG A 13 -11.76 1.27 -5.12
C ARG A 13 -11.46 2.59 -4.42
N ARG A 14 -11.78 2.67 -3.14
CA ARG A 14 -11.51 3.87 -2.32
C ARG A 14 -10.02 4.13 -2.22
N LEU A 15 -9.22 3.09 -1.93
CA LEU A 15 -7.78 3.23 -1.87
C LEU A 15 -7.19 3.65 -3.21
N SER A 16 -7.67 3.03 -4.30
CA SER A 16 -7.19 3.37 -5.65
C SER A 16 -7.42 4.86 -5.95
N ARG A 17 -8.61 5.36 -5.64
CA ARG A 17 -8.91 6.79 -5.86
C ARG A 17 -7.99 7.68 -5.02
N LYS A 18 -7.76 7.29 -3.76
CA LYS A 18 -6.90 8.06 -2.86
C LYS A 18 -5.47 8.13 -3.38
N LEU A 19 -4.92 6.99 -3.80
CA LEU A 19 -3.58 6.94 -4.36
C LEU A 19 -3.48 7.77 -5.64
N ASN A 20 -4.52 7.75 -6.45
CA ASN A 20 -4.52 8.47 -7.71
C ASN A 20 -4.55 9.99 -7.52
N GLU A 21 -5.00 10.46 -6.36
CA GLU A 21 -4.89 11.89 -6.01
C GLU A 21 -3.43 12.35 -5.96
N PHE A 22 -2.50 11.43 -5.69
CA PHE A 22 -1.06 11.73 -5.67
C PHE A 22 -0.41 11.62 -7.06
N GLY A 23 -1.18 11.30 -8.08
CA GLY A 23 -0.65 11.19 -9.45
C GLY A 23 -0.37 9.77 -9.91
N PHE A 24 -0.67 8.76 -9.10
CA PHE A 24 -0.50 7.37 -9.49
C PHE A 24 -1.68 6.90 -10.35
N GLN A 25 -1.52 5.77 -10.99
CA GLN A 25 -2.56 5.15 -11.81
C GLN A 25 -2.88 3.78 -11.23
N CYS A 26 -3.58 3.79 -10.11
CA CYS A 26 -3.93 2.58 -9.38
C CYS A 26 -5.34 2.13 -9.71
N ARG A 27 -5.56 0.83 -9.63
CA ARG A 27 -6.87 0.20 -9.81
C ARG A 27 -6.93 -1.10 -9.05
N ARG A 28 -8.13 -1.61 -8.89
CA ARG A 28 -8.30 -2.92 -8.26
C ARG A 28 -7.58 -3.99 -9.08
N GLY A 29 -6.91 -4.90 -8.37
CA GLY A 29 -6.33 -6.07 -9.00
C GLY A 29 -7.41 -7.07 -9.36
N GLN A 30 -7.07 -8.01 -10.27
CA GLN A 30 -7.96 -9.11 -10.62
C GLN A 30 -7.63 -10.29 -9.73
N GLN A 31 -8.65 -10.75 -9.01
CA GLN A 31 -8.49 -11.89 -8.11
C GLN A 31 -9.30 -13.04 -8.66
N TYR A 32 -8.60 -14.13 -8.96
CA TYR A 32 -9.24 -15.33 -9.47
C TYR A 32 -9.31 -16.36 -8.35
N SER A 33 -10.44 -17.04 -8.26
CA SER A 33 -10.65 -18.09 -7.29
C SER A 33 -9.57 -19.19 -7.42
N GLY A 34 -8.89 -19.48 -6.31
CA GLY A 34 -7.92 -20.55 -6.27
C GLY A 34 -6.57 -20.26 -6.93
N ALA A 35 -6.38 -19.09 -7.46
CA ALA A 35 -5.13 -18.71 -8.11
C ALA A 35 -4.41 -17.62 -7.34
N SER A 36 -3.09 -17.57 -7.49
CA SER A 36 -2.32 -16.43 -7.03
C SER A 36 -2.63 -15.28 -8.00
N GLY A 37 -3.60 -14.49 -7.64
CA GLY A 37 -3.99 -13.35 -8.46
C GLY A 37 -3.15 -12.14 -8.18
N ASP A 38 -3.56 -11.02 -8.74
CA ASP A 38 -2.95 -9.74 -8.46
C ASP A 38 -3.11 -9.38 -6.98
N ALA A 39 -2.32 -8.42 -6.52
CA ALA A 39 -2.57 -7.76 -5.26
C ALA A 39 -3.96 -7.11 -5.27
N ASP A 40 -4.49 -6.76 -4.12
CA ASP A 40 -5.80 -6.14 -4.00
C ASP A 40 -5.92 -4.87 -4.84
N VAL A 41 -4.85 -4.09 -4.87
CA VAL A 41 -4.73 -2.88 -5.69
C VAL A 41 -3.39 -2.96 -6.42
N ILE A 42 -3.39 -2.55 -7.68
CA ILE A 42 -2.17 -2.51 -8.49
C ILE A 42 -1.93 -1.09 -8.98
N GLY A 43 -0.68 -0.79 -9.33
CA GLY A 43 -0.31 0.53 -9.85
C GLY A 43 0.86 1.18 -9.13
N LEU A 44 1.37 0.55 -8.06
CA LEU A 44 2.61 0.99 -7.41
C LEU A 44 3.69 -0.04 -7.70
N THR A 45 4.51 0.23 -8.70
CA THR A 45 5.54 -0.71 -9.13
C THR A 45 6.45 -1.10 -7.96
N GLY A 46 6.65 -2.40 -7.78
CA GLY A 46 7.53 -2.90 -6.73
C GLY A 46 6.88 -3.06 -5.37
N VAL A 47 5.60 -2.74 -5.24
CA VAL A 47 4.87 -2.87 -3.97
C VAL A 47 3.67 -3.78 -4.17
N HIS A 48 3.56 -4.79 -3.28
CA HIS A 48 2.37 -5.63 -3.24
C HIS A 48 1.41 -5.03 -2.22
N ILE A 49 0.26 -4.58 -2.70
CA ILE A 49 -0.72 -3.86 -1.86
C ILE A 49 -1.80 -4.80 -1.37
N GLU A 50 -1.86 -5.00 -0.07
CA GLU A 50 -2.98 -5.66 0.61
C GLU A 50 -3.86 -4.55 1.16
N CYS A 51 -5.15 -4.54 0.83
CA CYS A 51 -6.06 -3.46 1.20
C CYS A 51 -7.05 -3.94 2.26
N LYS A 52 -7.16 -3.21 3.35
CA LYS A 52 -8.09 -3.54 4.43
C LYS A 52 -8.83 -2.28 4.91
N TRP A 53 -10.12 -2.25 4.69
CA TRP A 53 -11.00 -1.21 5.23
C TRP A 53 -11.93 -1.88 6.21
N VAL A 54 -11.49 -1.99 7.46
CA VAL A 54 -12.21 -2.72 8.52
C VAL A 54 -12.01 -2.00 9.85
N GLU A 55 -12.97 -2.14 10.77
CA GLU A 55 -12.90 -1.47 12.07
C GLU A 55 -11.94 -2.15 13.04
N ARG A 56 -11.83 -3.47 12.97
CA ARG A 56 -10.93 -4.23 13.83
C ARG A 56 -10.06 -5.10 12.94
N LEU A 57 -8.81 -4.73 12.83
CA LEU A 57 -7.87 -5.43 11.97
C LEU A 57 -6.82 -6.13 12.80
N ASN A 58 -6.66 -7.44 12.57
CA ASN A 58 -5.49 -8.13 13.05
C ASN A 58 -4.35 -7.81 12.08
N ILE A 59 -3.56 -6.80 12.44
CA ILE A 59 -2.55 -6.28 11.51
C ILE A 59 -1.44 -7.31 11.24
N TYR A 60 -1.07 -8.12 12.23
CA TYR A 60 -0.05 -9.13 12.01
C TYR A 60 -0.53 -10.18 10.99
N ASN A 61 -1.78 -10.60 11.07
CA ASN A 61 -2.33 -11.53 10.07
C ASN A 61 -2.37 -10.89 8.69
N ALA A 62 -2.75 -9.62 8.62
CA ALA A 62 -2.81 -8.90 7.34
C ALA A 62 -1.42 -8.78 6.71
N VAL A 63 -0.41 -8.45 7.51
CA VAL A 63 0.97 -8.37 7.02
C VAL A 63 1.45 -9.75 6.57
N ALA A 64 1.14 -10.80 7.33
CA ALA A 64 1.52 -12.16 6.95
C ALA A 64 0.89 -12.55 5.61
N GLN A 65 -0.37 -12.15 5.38
CA GLN A 65 -1.04 -12.41 4.11
C GLN A 65 -0.34 -11.67 2.96
N ALA A 66 0.01 -10.42 3.17
CA ALA A 66 0.72 -9.64 2.15
C ALA A 66 2.07 -10.26 1.81
N VAL A 67 2.80 -10.72 2.83
CA VAL A 67 4.10 -11.39 2.65
C VAL A 67 3.93 -12.68 1.85
N HIS A 68 2.91 -13.47 2.20
CA HIS A 68 2.64 -14.73 1.53
C HIS A 68 2.31 -14.53 0.05
N ASP A 69 1.55 -13.50 -0.27
CA ASP A 69 1.03 -13.27 -1.62
C ASP A 69 1.98 -12.44 -2.50
N ALA A 70 2.93 -11.73 -1.91
CA ALA A 70 3.86 -10.91 -2.68
C ALA A 70 4.75 -11.76 -3.57
N ARG A 71 5.02 -11.25 -4.77
CA ARG A 71 5.95 -11.89 -5.69
C ARG A 71 7.38 -11.50 -5.32
N SER A 72 8.33 -12.29 -5.82
CA SER A 72 9.74 -11.99 -5.62
C SER A 72 10.05 -10.57 -6.13
N GLY A 73 10.74 -9.81 -5.31
CA GLY A 73 11.11 -8.43 -5.66
C GLY A 73 10.08 -7.38 -5.29
N GLU A 74 8.89 -7.80 -4.80
CA GLU A 74 7.89 -6.85 -4.33
C GLU A 74 7.98 -6.65 -2.82
N LEU A 75 7.77 -5.43 -2.37
CA LEU A 75 7.66 -5.10 -0.95
C LEU A 75 6.20 -5.28 -0.53
N PRO A 76 5.91 -6.22 0.39
CA PRO A 76 4.53 -6.41 0.85
C PRO A 76 4.14 -5.33 1.84
N ALA A 77 2.98 -4.72 1.64
CA ALA A 77 2.50 -3.66 2.51
C ALA A 77 0.98 -3.75 2.66
N VAL A 78 0.49 -3.45 3.85
CA VAL A 78 -0.94 -3.39 4.14
C VAL A 78 -1.35 -1.93 4.19
N PHE A 79 -2.25 -1.56 3.29
CA PHE A 79 -2.85 -0.22 3.25
C PHE A 79 -4.21 -0.37 3.92
N HIS A 80 -4.42 0.29 5.04
CA HIS A 80 -5.62 0.04 5.83
C HIS A 80 -6.19 1.31 6.45
N CYS A 81 -7.49 1.29 6.70
CA CYS A 81 -8.15 2.35 7.43
C CYS A 81 -9.42 1.82 8.10
N ARG A 82 -9.88 2.56 9.09
CA ARG A 82 -11.20 2.40 9.69
C ARG A 82 -12.12 3.49 9.15
N ASN A 83 -13.42 3.36 9.41
CA ASN A 83 -14.37 4.39 9.02
C ASN A 83 -13.96 5.74 9.62
N ASN A 84 -14.03 6.79 8.81
CA ASN A 84 -13.72 8.16 9.23
C ASN A 84 -12.28 8.36 9.72
N CYS A 85 -11.37 7.47 9.33
CA CYS A 85 -9.96 7.57 9.68
C CYS A 85 -9.12 7.69 8.42
N GLU A 86 -7.90 8.19 8.59
CA GLU A 86 -6.97 8.27 7.47
C GLU A 86 -6.41 6.89 7.10
N TRP A 87 -5.91 6.77 5.90
CA TRP A 87 -5.22 5.57 5.46
C TRP A 87 -3.85 5.48 6.11
N LEU A 88 -3.51 4.28 6.57
CA LEU A 88 -2.19 3.97 7.11
C LEU A 88 -1.55 2.89 6.24
N VAL A 89 -0.22 2.83 6.28
CA VAL A 89 0.54 1.78 5.61
C VAL A 89 1.38 1.07 6.66
N THR A 90 1.24 -0.26 6.72
CA THR A 90 2.02 -1.10 7.65
C THR A 90 2.80 -2.12 6.85
N MET A 91 4.07 -2.29 7.20
CA MET A 91 4.94 -3.27 6.57
C MET A 91 5.95 -3.76 7.60
N ARG A 92 6.64 -4.86 7.25
CA ARG A 92 7.69 -5.37 8.13
C ARG A 92 8.85 -4.38 8.20
N LEU A 93 9.52 -4.37 9.33
CA LEU A 93 10.70 -3.51 9.51
C LEU A 93 11.72 -3.72 8.40
N ASP A 94 11.99 -4.99 8.05
CA ASP A 94 12.98 -5.31 7.02
C ASP A 94 12.64 -4.68 5.68
N ASP A 95 11.35 -4.66 5.33
CA ASP A 95 10.89 -4.07 4.07
C ASP A 95 10.93 -2.55 4.13
N TRP A 96 10.56 -1.98 5.27
CA TRP A 96 10.62 -0.53 5.45
C TRP A 96 12.07 -0.02 5.35
N VAL A 97 13.02 -0.77 5.87
CA VAL A 97 14.44 -0.38 5.79
C VAL A 97 14.89 -0.24 4.34
N VAL A 98 14.39 -1.09 3.45
CA VAL A 98 14.71 -0.96 2.02
C VAL A 98 14.31 0.42 1.49
N ILE A 99 13.09 0.86 1.84
CA ILE A 99 12.60 2.19 1.44
C ILE A 99 13.44 3.29 2.11
N TYR A 100 13.75 3.12 3.38
CA TYR A 100 14.52 4.13 4.11
C TYR A 100 15.92 4.32 3.54
N LEU A 101 16.57 3.23 3.12
CA LEU A 101 17.91 3.33 2.53
C LEU A 101 17.88 4.13 1.23
N GLU A 102 16.84 3.97 0.42
CA GLU A 102 16.68 4.78 -0.79
C GLU A 102 16.42 6.25 -0.45
N TYR A 103 15.58 6.50 0.54
CA TYR A 103 15.31 7.87 1.00
C TYR A 103 16.59 8.52 1.54
N LEU A 104 17.36 7.77 2.34
CA LEU A 104 18.62 8.26 2.88
C LEU A 104 19.60 8.58 1.76
N SER A 105 19.69 7.74 0.72
CA SER A 105 20.51 7.97 -0.43
C SER A 105 20.15 9.28 -1.12
N SER A 106 18.87 9.56 -1.28
CA SER A 106 18.39 10.83 -1.85
C SER A 106 18.83 12.03 -1.02
N ILE A 107 18.76 11.92 0.31
CA ILE A 107 19.21 13.00 1.21
C ILE A 107 20.71 13.24 1.03
N LEU A 108 21.49 12.17 1.01
CA LEU A 108 22.95 12.28 0.88
C LEU A 108 23.38 12.85 -0.45
N LEU A 109 22.55 12.62 -1.50
CA LEU A 109 22.80 13.22 -2.81
C LEU A 109 22.23 14.64 -2.93
N GLY A 110 21.56 15.14 -1.91
CA GLY A 110 21.06 16.52 -1.88
C GLY A 110 19.70 16.72 -2.51
N GLU A 111 19.09 15.72 -3.12
CA GLU A 111 17.83 15.86 -3.86
C GLU A 111 16.68 16.30 -2.97
N ASN A 112 16.50 15.65 -1.82
CA ASN A 112 15.44 16.00 -0.88
C ASN A 112 15.70 17.30 -0.16
N HIS A 113 16.94 17.64 0.04
CA HIS A 113 17.33 18.89 0.67
C HIS A 113 16.91 20.08 -0.20
N GLU A 114 17.13 20.00 -1.49
CA GLU A 114 16.73 21.04 -2.44
C GLU A 114 15.22 21.21 -2.45
N ARG A 115 14.44 20.13 -2.45
CA ARG A 115 12.99 20.22 -2.41
C ARG A 115 12.47 20.91 -1.16
N LYS A 116 13.07 20.64 -0.01
CA LYS A 116 12.66 21.30 1.24
C LYS A 116 12.93 22.79 1.22
N GLN A 117 14.02 23.21 0.58
CA GLN A 117 14.32 24.63 0.45
C GLN A 117 13.31 25.33 -0.45
N GLU A 118 12.90 24.69 -1.54
CA GLU A 118 11.87 25.25 -2.42
C GLU A 118 10.53 25.40 -1.69
N ASP A 119 10.14 24.44 -0.88
CA ASP A 119 8.89 24.49 -0.11
C ASP A 119 8.90 25.59 0.93
N LYS A 120 10.05 26.02 1.39
CA LYS A 120 10.18 27.10 2.38
C LYS A 120 10.21 28.49 1.79
N SER A 121 10.43 28.58 0.51
CA SER A 121 10.47 29.85 -0.17
C SER A 121 9.08 30.26 -0.66
#